data_c4d504e0e85354ae973584e03f574360
#
_entry.id   c4d504e0e85354ae973584e03f574360
#
_cell.length_a   1.000
_cell.length_b   1.000
_cell.length_c   1.000
_cell.angle_alpha   90.00
_cell.angle_beta   90.00
_cell.angle_gamma   90.00
#
_symmetry.space_group_name_H-M   'P 1'
#
loop_
_entity.id
_entity.type
_entity.pdbx_description
1 polymer ?
#
loop_
_entity_poly.entity_id
_entity_poly.type
_entity_poly.pdbx_seq_one_letter_code
_entity_poly.pdbx_strand_id
1 'polypeptide(L)'
;AAAEALRHVRARTGISPSSEEAWRLLRSLRTLEVRVRRQLETAAILAERLRAHPKVTVVRYPGIGGLISFDVADGAAARRVETSTRLVLNATSLGSVQSLIESRHKWEGERCPEGLLRLSVGLEDPDELWADLAQALRNA
;
A
#
# COMPACT_ATOMS: atom_id res chain seq x y z
N ALA A 1 14.57 25.71 17.16
CA ALA A 1 14.05 26.72 16.21
C ALA A 1 12.80 26.24 15.46
N ALA A 2 12.87 25.25 14.54
CA ALA A 2 11.70 24.85 13.73
C ALA A 2 10.54 24.29 14.57
N ALA A 3 10.82 23.37 15.50
CA ALA A 3 9.81 22.78 16.38
C ALA A 3 9.10 23.80 17.27
N GLU A 4 9.81 24.86 17.67
CA GLU A 4 9.25 25.93 18.50
C GLU A 4 8.33 26.85 17.66
N ALA A 5 8.75 27.18 16.44
CA ALA A 5 7.90 27.93 15.50
C ALA A 5 6.61 27.16 15.20
N LEU A 6 6.68 25.84 14.98
CA LEU A 6 5.50 24.98 14.76
C LEU A 6 4.57 24.93 15.99
N ARG A 7 5.13 24.85 17.21
CA ARG A 7 4.32 24.92 18.46
C ARG A 7 3.59 26.26 18.56
N HIS A 8 4.27 27.35 18.20
CA HIS A 8 3.69 28.68 18.22
C HIS A 8 2.54 28.84 17.21
N VAL A 9 2.75 28.37 15.98
CA VAL A 9 1.69 28.32 14.95
C VAL A 9 0.50 27.50 15.44
N ARG A 10 0.74 26.28 15.95
CA ARG A 10 -0.32 25.41 16.48
C ARG A 10 -1.11 26.07 17.60
N ALA A 11 -0.44 26.74 18.54
CA ALA A 11 -1.11 27.43 19.65
C ALA A 11 -1.99 28.59 19.19
N ARG A 12 -1.59 29.29 18.12
CA ARG A 12 -2.35 30.44 17.58
C ARG A 12 -3.48 30.04 16.64
N THR A 13 -3.33 28.95 15.91
CA THR A 13 -4.32 28.47 14.92
C THR A 13 -5.32 27.47 15.48
N GLY A 14 -5.07 26.94 16.70
CA GLY A 14 -5.92 25.94 17.31
C GLY A 14 -5.86 24.57 16.62
N ILE A 15 -4.85 24.31 15.77
CA ILE A 15 -4.65 23.03 15.08
C ILE A 15 -4.17 22.00 16.11
N SER A 16 -5.11 21.36 16.76
CA SER A 16 -4.88 20.26 17.72
C SER A 16 -5.96 19.21 17.53
N PRO A 17 -5.64 17.93 17.66
CA PRO A 17 -6.65 16.88 17.60
C PRO A 17 -7.65 17.08 18.74
N SER A 18 -8.89 16.77 18.47
CA SER A 18 -9.94 16.72 19.49
C SER A 18 -9.69 15.55 20.46
N SER A 19 -10.36 15.54 21.60
CA SER A 19 -10.30 14.41 22.55
C SER A 19 -10.80 13.11 21.93
N GLU A 20 -11.78 13.19 21.03
CA GLU A 20 -12.29 12.02 20.32
C GLU A 20 -11.26 11.47 19.33
N GLU A 21 -10.61 12.31 18.56
CA GLU A 21 -9.54 11.90 17.63
C GLU A 21 -8.37 11.27 18.39
N ALA A 22 -7.94 11.87 19.50
CA ALA A 22 -6.90 11.32 20.36
C ALA A 22 -7.30 9.95 20.94
N TRP A 23 -8.55 9.78 21.36
CA TRP A 23 -9.07 8.51 21.85
C TRP A 23 -9.10 7.45 20.73
N ARG A 24 -9.57 7.79 19.53
CA ARG A 24 -9.58 6.89 18.36
C ARG A 24 -8.15 6.43 18.00
N LEU A 25 -7.18 7.35 18.04
CA LEU A 25 -5.78 7.02 17.81
C LEU A 25 -5.25 6.03 18.86
N LEU A 26 -5.45 6.33 20.15
CA LEU A 26 -5.03 5.44 21.24
C LEU A 26 -5.68 4.05 21.14
N ARG A 27 -6.95 4.00 20.78
CA ARG A 27 -7.65 2.73 20.53
C ARG A 27 -7.01 1.95 19.37
N SER A 28 -6.71 2.63 18.27
CA SER A 28 -6.08 2.03 17.09
C SER A 28 -4.67 1.49 17.38
N LEU A 29 -3.90 2.20 18.21
CA LEU A 29 -2.55 1.78 18.61
C LEU A 29 -2.54 0.45 19.37
N ARG A 30 -3.58 0.12 20.11
CA ARG A 30 -3.67 -1.13 20.88
C ARG A 30 -3.63 -2.40 20.02
N THR A 31 -4.00 -2.31 18.74
CA THR A 31 -3.98 -3.44 17.78
C THR A 31 -2.92 -3.28 16.71
N LEU A 32 -2.06 -2.27 16.83
CA LEU A 32 -1.08 -1.96 15.77
C LEU A 32 -0.13 -3.13 15.52
N GLU A 33 0.43 -3.71 16.57
CA GLU A 33 1.37 -4.83 16.45
C GLU A 33 0.75 -6.02 15.72
N VAL A 34 -0.46 -6.41 16.11
CA VAL A 34 -1.18 -7.54 15.52
C VAL A 34 -1.44 -7.30 14.02
N ARG A 35 -1.86 -6.09 13.67
CA ARG A 35 -2.12 -5.72 12.26
C ARG A 35 -0.83 -5.71 11.44
N VAL A 36 0.23 -5.09 11.97
CA VAL A 36 1.52 -5.01 11.26
C VAL A 36 2.11 -6.41 11.08
N ARG A 37 2.05 -7.28 12.08
CA ARG A 37 2.51 -8.66 11.97
C ARG A 37 1.78 -9.41 10.86
N ARG A 38 0.45 -9.34 10.83
CA ARG A 38 -0.35 -9.96 9.77
C ARG A 38 0.00 -9.42 8.38
N GLN A 39 0.15 -8.10 8.26
CA GLN A 39 0.55 -7.46 7.00
C GLN A 39 1.93 -7.92 6.53
N LEU A 40 2.90 -8.05 7.44
CA LEU A 40 4.25 -8.54 7.15
C LEU A 40 4.24 -9.98 6.61
N GLU A 41 3.53 -10.88 7.29
CA GLU A 41 3.40 -12.28 6.89
C GLU A 41 2.76 -12.40 5.50
N THR A 42 1.66 -11.72 5.28
CA THR A 42 0.94 -11.70 3.99
C THR A 42 1.79 -11.07 2.88
N ALA A 43 2.48 -9.95 3.16
CA ALA A 43 3.34 -9.30 2.17
C ALA A 43 4.50 -10.19 1.72
N ALA A 44 5.11 -10.94 2.64
CA ALA A 44 6.18 -11.88 2.28
C ALA A 44 5.66 -12.96 1.31
N ILE A 45 4.51 -13.56 1.60
CA ILE A 45 3.87 -14.57 0.74
C ILE A 45 3.57 -13.99 -0.65
N LEU A 46 2.95 -12.81 -0.70
CA LEU A 46 2.59 -12.17 -1.96
C LEU A 46 3.82 -11.76 -2.78
N ALA A 47 4.88 -11.28 -2.13
CA ALA A 47 6.12 -10.92 -2.81
C ALA A 47 6.77 -12.12 -3.51
N GLU A 48 6.79 -13.30 -2.89
CA GLU A 48 7.28 -14.53 -3.50
C GLU A 48 6.42 -14.97 -4.70
N ARG A 49 5.10 -14.93 -4.54
CA ARG A 49 4.17 -15.28 -5.62
C ARG A 49 4.27 -14.32 -6.81
N LEU A 50 4.45 -13.03 -6.53
CA LEU A 50 4.67 -12.02 -7.57
C LEU A 50 5.99 -12.26 -8.32
N ARG A 51 7.08 -12.63 -7.64
CA ARG A 51 8.36 -12.95 -8.29
C ARG A 51 8.27 -14.15 -9.23
N ALA A 52 7.40 -15.10 -8.93
CA ALA A 52 7.16 -16.27 -9.75
C ALA A 52 6.18 -16.04 -10.92
N HIS A 53 5.51 -14.89 -10.97
CA HIS A 53 4.47 -14.64 -11.96
C HIS A 53 5.04 -14.12 -13.29
N PRO A 54 4.71 -14.75 -14.46
CA PRO A 54 5.36 -14.45 -15.74
C PRO A 54 5.12 -13.03 -16.29
N LYS A 55 4.10 -12.34 -15.81
CA LYS A 55 3.78 -10.95 -16.20
C LYS A 55 4.45 -9.89 -15.33
N VAL A 56 5.11 -10.30 -14.26
CA VAL A 56 5.84 -9.40 -13.35
C VAL A 56 7.32 -9.44 -13.69
N THR A 57 7.90 -8.29 -13.98
CA THR A 57 9.30 -8.18 -14.41
C THR A 57 10.25 -7.90 -13.26
N VAL A 58 9.80 -7.13 -12.26
CA VAL A 58 10.60 -6.77 -11.08
C VAL A 58 9.70 -6.75 -9.85
N VAL A 59 10.19 -7.25 -8.73
CA VAL A 59 9.54 -7.10 -7.42
C VAL A 59 10.50 -6.44 -6.44
N ARG A 60 10.06 -5.35 -5.84
CA ARG A 60 10.78 -4.59 -4.80
C ARG A 60 10.06 -4.77 -3.47
N TYR A 61 10.60 -5.62 -2.64
CA TYR A 61 10.14 -5.85 -1.28
C TYR A 61 11.35 -6.02 -0.35
N PRO A 62 11.52 -5.15 0.65
CA PRO A 62 12.69 -5.17 1.53
C PRO A 62 12.67 -6.29 2.57
N GLY A 63 11.65 -7.14 2.59
CA GLY A 63 11.48 -8.19 3.61
C GLY A 63 10.85 -7.68 4.91
N ILE A 64 10.43 -6.43 4.94
CA ILE A 64 9.79 -5.80 6.10
C ILE A 64 8.70 -4.83 5.63
N GLY A 65 7.64 -4.69 6.43
CA GLY A 65 6.50 -3.83 6.12
C GLY A 65 5.47 -4.49 5.21
N GLY A 66 4.34 -3.81 5.03
CA GLY A 66 3.23 -4.26 4.20
C GLY A 66 3.19 -3.62 2.81
N LEU A 67 4.30 -3.00 2.34
CA LEU A 67 4.37 -2.39 1.02
C LEU A 67 5.23 -3.23 0.08
N ILE A 68 4.65 -3.54 -1.08
CA ILE A 68 5.33 -4.21 -2.19
C ILE A 68 5.22 -3.29 -3.41
N SER A 69 6.33 -3.07 -4.13
CA SER A 69 6.28 -2.47 -5.45
C SER A 69 6.71 -3.50 -6.49
N PHE A 70 6.01 -3.55 -7.61
CA PHE A 70 6.36 -4.45 -8.69
C PHE A 70 6.07 -3.83 -10.05
N ASP A 71 6.80 -4.26 -11.07
CA ASP A 71 6.65 -3.76 -12.42
C ASP A 71 5.97 -4.82 -13.31
N VAL A 72 5.06 -4.36 -14.13
CA VAL A 72 4.52 -5.08 -15.29
C VAL A 72 5.09 -4.47 -16.60
N ALA A 73 4.67 -4.97 -17.75
CA ALA A 73 5.28 -4.63 -19.04
C ALA A 73 5.34 -3.11 -19.32
N ASP A 74 4.26 -2.39 -19.07
CA ASP A 74 4.11 -0.98 -19.38
C ASP A 74 2.99 -0.30 -18.56
N GLY A 75 2.79 1.00 -18.77
CA GLY A 75 1.76 1.77 -18.06
C GLY A 75 0.33 1.35 -18.40
N ALA A 76 0.10 0.85 -19.63
CA ALA A 76 -1.22 0.34 -20.01
C ALA A 76 -1.53 -0.98 -19.28
N ALA A 77 -0.55 -1.87 -19.16
CA ALA A 77 -0.63 -3.09 -18.37
C ALA A 77 -0.88 -2.77 -16.89
N ALA A 78 -0.13 -1.81 -16.31
CA ALA A 78 -0.33 -1.37 -14.93
C ALA A 78 -1.77 -0.88 -14.69
N ARG A 79 -2.29 -0.06 -15.60
CA ARG A 79 -3.68 0.42 -15.52
C ARG A 79 -4.69 -0.72 -15.60
N ARG A 80 -4.50 -1.70 -16.50
CA ARG A 80 -5.38 -2.87 -16.60
C ARG A 80 -5.36 -3.67 -15.29
N VAL A 81 -4.20 -3.88 -14.68
CA VAL A 81 -4.08 -4.58 -13.40
C VAL A 81 -4.83 -3.82 -12.29
N GLU A 82 -4.51 -2.53 -12.07
CA GLU A 82 -5.09 -1.75 -10.96
C GLU A 82 -6.61 -1.57 -11.06
N THR A 83 -7.19 -1.68 -12.27
CA THR A 83 -8.63 -1.56 -12.50
C THR A 83 -9.37 -2.90 -12.60
N SER A 84 -8.64 -4.02 -12.64
CA SER A 84 -9.21 -5.37 -12.74
C SER A 84 -9.29 -6.10 -11.41
N THR A 85 -8.68 -5.57 -10.35
CA THR A 85 -8.81 -6.12 -9.00
C THR A 85 -10.23 -5.95 -8.47
N ARG A 86 -10.69 -6.89 -7.64
CA ARG A 86 -12.04 -6.95 -7.07
C ARG A 86 -12.04 -6.84 -5.56
N LEU A 87 -11.06 -7.44 -4.91
CA LEU A 87 -10.82 -7.39 -3.47
C LEU A 87 -9.87 -6.25 -3.11
N VAL A 88 -8.77 -6.13 -3.86
CA VAL A 88 -7.79 -5.04 -3.70
C VAL A 88 -8.34 -3.77 -4.32
N LEU A 89 -8.47 -2.70 -3.53
CA LEU A 89 -9.04 -1.43 -3.99
C LEU A 89 -8.01 -0.60 -4.77
N ASN A 90 -8.45 0.03 -5.86
CA ASN A 90 -7.61 0.99 -6.58
C ASN A 90 -7.62 2.35 -5.88
N ALA A 91 -6.66 2.56 -4.99
CA ALA A 91 -6.48 3.81 -4.26
C ALA A 91 -5.07 3.93 -3.67
N THR A 92 -4.70 5.16 -3.31
CA THR A 92 -3.47 5.44 -2.55
C THR A 92 -3.66 5.09 -1.09
N SER A 93 -2.78 4.28 -0.51
CA SER A 93 -2.74 4.08 0.94
C SER A 93 -1.39 3.56 1.44
N LEU A 94 -1.26 3.60 2.75
CA LEU A 94 -0.15 3.04 3.51
C LEU A 94 -0.69 2.51 4.84
N GLY A 95 -0.58 1.20 5.05
CA GLY A 95 -0.90 0.58 6.34
C GLY A 95 -2.38 0.51 6.69
N SER A 96 -3.28 0.61 5.70
CA SER A 96 -4.71 0.36 5.88
C SER A 96 -4.98 -1.09 6.27
N VAL A 97 -6.15 -1.35 6.87
CA VAL A 97 -6.66 -2.72 7.08
C VAL A 97 -7.10 -3.37 5.77
N GLN A 98 -7.40 -2.58 4.75
CA GLN A 98 -7.74 -3.01 3.40
C GLN A 98 -6.51 -2.97 2.51
N SER A 99 -6.37 -3.93 1.62
CA SER A 99 -5.35 -3.95 0.58
C SER A 99 -5.67 -2.96 -0.53
N LEU A 100 -4.66 -2.18 -0.94
CA LEU A 100 -4.82 -1.14 -1.95
C LEU A 100 -3.69 -1.22 -2.98
N ILE A 101 -4.02 -0.94 -4.23
CA ILE A 101 -3.06 -0.96 -5.34
C ILE A 101 -3.20 0.30 -6.19
N GLU A 102 -2.07 0.84 -6.64
CA GLU A 102 -2.07 1.94 -7.61
C GLU A 102 -0.81 1.97 -8.48
N SER A 103 -0.96 2.46 -9.71
CA SER A 103 0.14 2.83 -10.58
C SER A 103 0.81 4.11 -10.07
N ARG A 104 2.14 4.09 -9.92
CA ARG A 104 2.89 5.23 -9.40
C ARG A 104 3.29 6.25 -10.47
N HIS A 105 3.47 5.81 -11.70
CA HIS A 105 3.89 6.69 -12.79
C HIS A 105 2.95 7.89 -13.00
N LYS A 106 1.64 7.71 -12.80
CA LYS A 106 0.64 8.79 -12.89
C LYS A 106 0.89 9.98 -11.94
N TRP A 107 1.62 9.75 -10.84
CA TRP A 107 1.95 10.78 -9.84
C TRP A 107 3.40 11.23 -9.93
N GLU A 108 4.29 10.34 -10.29
CA GLU A 108 5.73 10.54 -10.21
C GLU A 108 6.40 10.76 -11.57
N GLY A 109 5.67 10.51 -12.66
CA GLY A 109 6.18 10.66 -14.03
C GLY A 109 7.45 9.84 -14.25
N GLU A 110 8.40 10.40 -14.97
CA GLU A 110 9.66 9.76 -15.35
C GLU A 110 10.56 9.34 -14.18
N ARG A 111 10.22 9.71 -12.94
CA ARG A 111 10.97 9.28 -11.73
C ARG A 111 10.79 7.80 -11.39
N CYS A 112 9.82 7.14 -12.00
CA CYS A 112 9.59 5.71 -11.83
C CYS A 112 9.15 5.04 -13.13
N PRO A 113 9.35 3.72 -13.28
CA PRO A 113 8.90 2.97 -14.46
C PRO A 113 7.39 3.14 -14.70
N GLU A 114 6.98 3.17 -15.98
CA GLU A 114 5.57 3.27 -16.36
C GLU A 114 4.73 2.10 -15.82
N GLY A 115 5.29 0.90 -15.84
CA GLY A 115 4.65 -0.32 -15.34
C GLY A 115 4.67 -0.49 -13.82
N LEU A 116 5.14 0.50 -13.05
CA LEU A 116 5.27 0.37 -11.59
C LEU A 116 3.92 0.45 -10.89
N LEU A 117 3.59 -0.63 -10.19
CA LEU A 117 2.47 -0.75 -9.28
C LEU A 117 2.97 -0.80 -7.82
N ARG A 118 2.28 -0.12 -6.93
CA ARG A 118 2.49 -0.21 -5.49
C ARG A 118 1.29 -0.85 -4.82
N LEU A 119 1.52 -1.96 -4.14
CA LEU A 119 0.55 -2.68 -3.32
C LEU A 119 0.79 -2.40 -1.85
N SER A 120 -0.23 -1.88 -1.17
CA SER A 120 -0.29 -1.80 0.29
C SER A 120 -1.13 -2.96 0.80
N VAL A 121 -0.50 -3.91 1.46
CA VAL A 121 -1.14 -5.15 1.93
C VAL A 121 -1.95 -4.88 3.20
N GLY A 122 -3.20 -5.30 3.21
CA GLY A 122 -4.12 -5.22 4.34
C GLY A 122 -4.11 -6.48 5.22
N LEU A 123 -5.28 -6.83 5.75
CA LEU A 123 -5.45 -7.94 6.70
C LEU A 123 -6.21 -9.13 6.11
N GLU A 124 -6.59 -9.06 4.85
CA GLU A 124 -7.34 -10.09 4.14
C GLU A 124 -6.55 -11.40 4.07
N ASP A 125 -7.22 -12.47 3.68
CA ASP A 125 -6.58 -13.76 3.51
C ASP A 125 -5.56 -13.71 2.34
N PRO A 126 -4.32 -14.22 2.52
CA PRO A 126 -3.28 -14.16 1.50
C PRO A 126 -3.62 -14.95 0.24
N ASP A 127 -4.41 -16.01 0.31
CA ASP A 127 -4.79 -16.78 -0.85
C ASP A 127 -5.91 -16.11 -1.64
N GLU A 128 -6.85 -15.45 -0.96
CA GLU A 128 -7.86 -14.60 -1.59
C GLU A 128 -7.23 -13.39 -2.29
N LEU A 129 -6.29 -12.71 -1.61
CA LEU A 129 -5.53 -11.60 -2.22
C LEU A 129 -4.75 -12.05 -3.44
N TRP A 130 -4.10 -13.21 -3.34
CA TRP A 130 -3.37 -13.76 -4.48
C TRP A 130 -4.28 -14.13 -5.64
N ALA A 131 -5.42 -14.75 -5.38
CA ALA A 131 -6.40 -15.09 -6.41
C ALA A 131 -6.87 -13.84 -7.16
N ASP A 132 -7.11 -12.75 -6.44
CA ASP A 132 -7.50 -11.47 -7.02
C ASP A 132 -6.37 -10.83 -7.85
N LEU A 133 -5.15 -10.77 -7.31
CA LEU A 133 -4.00 -10.25 -8.03
C LEU A 133 -3.66 -11.09 -9.27
N ALA A 134 -3.67 -12.41 -9.16
CA ALA A 134 -3.36 -13.30 -10.27
C ALA A 134 -4.40 -13.19 -11.41
N GLN A 135 -5.67 -13.02 -11.10
CA GLN A 135 -6.68 -12.78 -12.13
C GLN A 135 -6.50 -11.42 -12.80
N ALA A 136 -6.15 -10.37 -12.04
CA ALA A 136 -5.88 -9.05 -12.58
C ALA A 136 -4.63 -9.04 -13.47
N LEU A 137 -3.56 -9.73 -13.05
CA LEU A 137 -2.31 -9.88 -13.81
C LEU A 137 -2.48 -10.63 -15.14
N ARG A 138 -3.51 -11.47 -15.30
CA ARG A 138 -3.81 -12.09 -16.61
C ARG A 138 -4.17 -11.04 -17.67
N ASN A 139 -4.63 -9.88 -17.26
CA ASN A 139 -4.98 -8.77 -18.14
C ASN A 139 -3.78 -7.83 -18.44
N ALA A 140 -2.61 -8.08 -17.81
CA ALA A 140 -1.42 -7.28 -17.98
C ALA A 140 -0.74 -7.48 -19.35
#